data_513fafda41520a7929671368f644fa72
#
_entry.id   513fafda41520a7929671368f644fa72
#
_cell.length_a   1.000
_cell.length_b   1.000
_cell.length_c   1.000
_cell.angle_alpha   90.00
_cell.angle_beta   90.00
_cell.angle_gamma   90.00
#
_symmetry.space_group_name_H-M   'P 1'
#
loop_
_entity.id
_entity.type
_entity.pdbx_description
1 polymer ?
#
loop_
_entity_poly.entity_id
_entity_poly.type
_entity_poly.pdbx_seq_one_letter_code
_entity_poly.pdbx_strand_id
1 'polypeptide(L)'
;MILCLPSRPRSATTAASACFLFAISVASLRGQAPVFSEDFESGSLNQAVWKTTELGNATVTVQQTQVAHGKSALQIHYPQGEKSFAFVVASHLPDAVRNHFFGRAYLYISPTMPAGHDVLLNAGTPGYPISNFLEIGASGGKNVMVSYQQNAANIPRNETLARGILYPVGRWFCLEWEFQDHPDRVTTWIDGEPAGELKDFVVKPRAPRAPKADPKAKADATETAPMPAAALQTEVAGTDLVKGFSDFSFGFHAWGAGAKEDFDIYYDDIVIDTKRVGPAK
;
A
#
# COMPACT_ATOMS: atom_id res chain seq x y z
N MET A 1 28.92 31.71 100.53
CA MET A 1 27.61 32.25 100.11
C MET A 1 27.69 32.46 98.64
N ILE A 2 27.27 31.41 97.84
CA ILE A 2 27.38 31.37 96.35
C ILE A 2 25.94 31.35 95.85
N LEU A 3 25.59 32.44 95.15
CA LEU A 3 24.27 32.57 94.53
C LEU A 3 24.26 31.83 93.22
N CYS A 4 23.38 30.78 93.08
CA CYS A 4 23.05 30.18 91.81
C CYS A 4 21.95 30.98 91.12
N LEU A 5 22.22 31.41 89.90
CA LEU A 5 21.23 32.01 89.01
C LEU A 5 20.59 30.93 88.13
N PRO A 6 19.29 30.92 87.86
CA PRO A 6 18.64 29.93 87.07
C PRO A 6 18.84 30.20 85.58
N SER A 7 19.13 29.10 84.81
CA SER A 7 19.27 29.09 83.36
C SER A 7 17.90 29.13 82.67
N ARG A 8 17.74 29.99 81.69
CA ARG A 8 16.55 30.06 80.79
C ARG A 8 16.52 28.93 79.76
N PRO A 9 15.36 28.39 79.49
CA PRO A 9 15.24 27.40 78.44
C PRO A 9 15.31 28.05 77.03
N ARG A 10 16.12 27.47 76.16
CA ARG A 10 16.18 27.83 74.70
C ARG A 10 15.00 27.16 74.00
N SER A 11 14.15 28.02 73.35
CA SER A 11 13.11 27.57 72.43
C SER A 11 13.74 27.01 71.19
N ALA A 12 13.50 25.71 70.94
CA ALA A 12 13.85 25.08 69.69
C ALA A 12 12.72 25.33 68.65
N THR A 13 13.02 26.17 67.64
CA THR A 13 12.14 26.41 66.48
C THR A 13 12.33 25.26 65.50
N THR A 14 11.38 24.37 65.45
CA THR A 14 11.34 23.27 64.44
C THR A 14 10.90 23.89 63.13
N ALA A 15 11.82 24.03 62.16
CA ALA A 15 11.51 24.35 60.78
C ALA A 15 10.96 23.11 60.10
N ALA A 16 9.66 23.09 59.86
CA ALA A 16 9.02 22.05 59.02
C ALA A 16 9.36 22.31 57.54
N SER A 17 10.30 21.53 57.01
CA SER A 17 10.61 21.52 55.58
C SER A 17 9.48 20.78 54.84
N ALA A 18 8.57 21.52 54.20
CA ALA A 18 7.56 20.95 53.32
C ALA A 18 8.23 20.58 51.99
N CYS A 19 8.60 19.29 51.82
CA CYS A 19 8.96 18.75 50.50
C CYS A 19 7.70 18.66 49.63
N PHE A 20 7.54 19.62 48.73
CA PHE A 20 6.58 19.52 47.62
C PHE A 20 7.11 18.49 46.62
N LEU A 21 6.62 17.29 46.69
CA LEU A 21 6.79 16.29 45.63
C LEU A 21 5.94 16.74 44.42
N PHE A 22 6.57 17.37 43.45
CA PHE A 22 5.99 17.56 42.12
C PHE A 22 5.89 16.19 41.46
N ALA A 23 4.74 15.53 41.52
CA ALA A 23 4.41 14.39 40.70
C ALA A 23 4.28 14.89 39.25
N ILE A 24 5.37 14.80 38.50
CA ILE A 24 5.31 14.98 37.04
C ILE A 24 4.52 13.77 36.51
N SER A 25 3.23 13.96 36.27
CA SER A 25 2.43 13.01 35.51
C SER A 25 2.98 13.01 34.09
N VAL A 26 3.84 12.06 33.78
CA VAL A 26 4.20 11.73 32.41
C VAL A 26 2.92 11.13 31.79
N ALA A 27 2.08 12.01 31.22
CA ALA A 27 1.02 11.57 30.33
C ALA A 27 1.73 10.87 29.18
N SER A 28 1.71 9.55 29.18
CA SER A 28 2.10 8.75 28.02
C SER A 28 1.24 9.27 26.86
N LEU A 29 1.86 9.97 25.92
CA LEU A 29 1.29 10.24 24.63
C LEU A 29 1.08 8.87 23.97
N ARG A 30 0.00 8.19 24.32
CA ARG A 30 -0.50 7.07 23.53
C ARG A 30 -0.87 7.69 22.20
N GLY A 31 -0.08 7.41 21.16
CA GLY A 31 -0.44 7.76 19.80
C GLY A 31 -1.88 7.30 19.57
N GLN A 32 -2.66 8.09 18.87
CA GLN A 32 -3.99 7.71 18.46
C GLN A 32 -3.88 6.37 17.73
N ALA A 33 -4.76 5.41 18.04
CA ALA A 33 -4.80 4.14 17.31
C ALA A 33 -5.00 4.42 15.82
N PRO A 34 -4.36 3.68 14.92
CA PRO A 34 -4.55 3.83 13.48
C PRO A 34 -6.01 3.63 13.11
N VAL A 35 -6.43 4.21 11.99
CA VAL A 35 -7.80 4.06 11.49
C VAL A 35 -8.12 2.59 11.21
N PHE A 36 -7.10 1.86 10.74
CA PHE A 36 -7.22 0.45 10.41
C PHE A 36 -5.86 -0.25 10.55
N SER A 37 -5.85 -1.47 11.09
CA SER A 37 -4.63 -2.29 11.17
C SER A 37 -4.95 -3.78 11.11
N GLU A 38 -4.00 -4.56 10.60
CA GLU A 38 -4.01 -6.02 10.59
C GLU A 38 -2.59 -6.54 10.82
N ASP A 39 -2.40 -7.29 11.88
CA ASP A 39 -1.13 -7.87 12.30
C ASP A 39 -1.08 -9.40 12.18
N PHE A 40 -2.17 -10.02 11.73
CA PHE A 40 -2.33 -11.47 11.56
C PHE A 40 -2.12 -12.33 12.82
N GLU A 41 -1.93 -11.72 13.99
CA GLU A 41 -1.62 -12.41 15.25
C GLU A 41 -2.78 -13.28 15.78
N SER A 42 -3.98 -13.10 15.26
CA SER A 42 -5.10 -14.02 15.49
C SER A 42 -4.88 -15.41 14.89
N GLY A 43 -3.87 -15.60 14.04
CA GLY A 43 -3.59 -16.84 13.32
C GLY A 43 -4.54 -17.14 12.16
N SER A 44 -5.41 -16.20 11.83
CA SER A 44 -6.36 -16.32 10.72
C SER A 44 -6.71 -14.94 10.17
N LEU A 45 -7.12 -14.91 8.90
CA LEU A 45 -7.63 -13.70 8.28
C LEU A 45 -9.01 -13.35 8.88
N ASN A 46 -9.20 -12.10 9.30
CA ASN A 46 -10.49 -11.63 9.80
C ASN A 46 -11.50 -11.51 8.65
N GLN A 47 -12.34 -12.52 8.49
CA GLN A 47 -13.33 -12.62 7.41
C GLN A 47 -14.43 -11.54 7.47
N ALA A 48 -14.60 -10.85 8.59
CA ALA A 48 -15.54 -9.73 8.70
C ALA A 48 -15.01 -8.47 7.99
N VAL A 49 -13.69 -8.37 7.83
CA VAL A 49 -13.00 -7.24 7.20
C VAL A 49 -12.47 -7.61 5.83
N TRP A 50 -11.82 -8.78 5.74
CA TRP A 50 -11.07 -9.21 4.59
C TRP A 50 -11.80 -10.29 3.79
N LYS A 51 -11.72 -10.17 2.49
CA LYS A 51 -12.14 -11.22 1.55
C LYS A 51 -10.97 -11.60 0.68
N THR A 52 -10.76 -12.90 0.49
CA THR A 52 -9.79 -13.40 -0.48
C THR A 52 -10.41 -13.49 -1.87
N THR A 53 -9.61 -13.19 -2.87
CA THR A 53 -9.95 -13.41 -4.29
C THR A 53 -8.76 -14.12 -4.93
N GLU A 54 -8.97 -15.34 -5.35
CA GLU A 54 -7.94 -16.23 -5.90
C GLU A 54 -8.35 -16.71 -7.29
N LEU A 55 -7.40 -16.81 -8.18
CA LEU A 55 -7.55 -17.41 -9.51
C LEU A 55 -6.36 -18.34 -9.78
N GLY A 56 -6.64 -19.46 -10.41
CA GLY A 56 -5.64 -20.51 -10.63
C GLY A 56 -5.33 -21.23 -9.31
N ASN A 57 -4.06 -21.60 -9.13
CA ASN A 57 -3.60 -22.30 -7.93
C ASN A 57 -2.84 -21.37 -6.94
N ALA A 58 -2.93 -20.05 -7.12
CA ALA A 58 -2.43 -19.12 -6.13
C ALA A 58 -3.26 -19.23 -4.85
N THR A 59 -2.61 -19.15 -3.70
CA THR A 59 -3.27 -19.28 -2.39
C THR A 59 -2.90 -18.17 -1.42
N VAL A 60 -3.81 -17.91 -0.49
CA VAL A 60 -3.64 -16.96 0.62
C VAL A 60 -3.71 -17.73 1.94
N THR A 61 -2.66 -17.66 2.76
CA THR A 61 -2.62 -18.35 4.06
C THR A 61 -1.98 -17.49 5.13
N VAL A 62 -2.49 -17.52 6.36
CA VAL A 62 -1.77 -17.00 7.53
C VAL A 62 -0.85 -18.11 8.03
N GLN A 63 0.43 -17.80 8.21
CA GLN A 63 1.49 -18.77 8.55
C GLN A 63 2.45 -18.20 9.61
N GLN A 64 3.34 -19.05 10.14
CA GLN A 64 4.21 -18.74 11.29
C GLN A 64 5.70 -19.01 11.02
N THR A 65 6.09 -19.24 9.77
CA THR A 65 7.48 -19.60 9.42
C THR A 65 8.29 -18.41 8.93
N GLN A 66 7.65 -17.47 8.23
CA GLN A 66 8.27 -16.27 7.69
C GLN A 66 7.48 -15.05 8.22
N VAL A 67 7.99 -14.40 9.26
CA VAL A 67 7.29 -13.35 10.01
C VAL A 67 8.20 -12.15 10.18
N ALA A 68 7.68 -10.94 10.05
CA ALA A 68 8.42 -9.71 10.32
C ALA A 68 8.41 -9.40 11.82
N HIS A 69 7.23 -9.44 12.42
CA HIS A 69 7.02 -9.20 13.85
C HIS A 69 6.00 -10.19 14.41
N GLY A 70 5.97 -10.35 15.72
CA GLY A 70 5.02 -11.25 16.36
C GLY A 70 5.25 -12.73 16.05
N LYS A 71 4.18 -13.42 15.65
CA LYS A 71 4.18 -14.89 15.43
C LYS A 71 3.59 -15.30 14.10
N SER A 72 2.86 -14.43 13.41
CA SER A 72 2.10 -14.78 12.23
C SER A 72 2.17 -13.68 11.19
N ALA A 73 2.24 -14.06 9.93
CA ALA A 73 2.16 -13.18 8.77
C ALA A 73 1.31 -13.81 7.67
N LEU A 74 0.81 -13.01 6.74
CA LEU A 74 0.12 -13.52 5.56
C LEU A 74 1.13 -13.94 4.51
N GLN A 75 0.93 -15.10 3.91
CA GLN A 75 1.63 -15.60 2.72
C GLN A 75 0.68 -15.61 1.54
N ILE A 76 1.16 -15.14 0.40
CA ILE A 76 0.57 -15.38 -0.89
C ILE A 76 1.55 -16.24 -1.67
N HIS A 77 1.13 -17.44 -1.99
CA HIS A 77 1.87 -18.40 -2.80
C HIS A 77 1.39 -18.33 -4.24
N TYR A 78 2.32 -18.19 -5.17
CA TYR A 78 2.08 -18.10 -6.61
C TYR A 78 2.86 -19.21 -7.31
N PRO A 79 2.19 -20.26 -7.79
CA PRO A 79 2.86 -21.44 -8.34
C PRO A 79 3.47 -21.18 -9.71
N GLN A 80 4.49 -21.96 -10.04
CA GLN A 80 5.18 -21.94 -11.32
C GLN A 80 4.23 -22.14 -12.50
N GLY A 81 4.46 -21.42 -13.58
CA GLY A 81 3.85 -21.65 -14.90
C GLY A 81 2.43 -21.13 -15.05
N GLU A 82 1.79 -20.68 -14.00
CA GLU A 82 0.40 -20.27 -14.03
C GLU A 82 0.18 -18.78 -14.23
N LYS A 83 -0.91 -18.44 -14.87
CA LYS A 83 -1.49 -17.09 -14.84
C LYS A 83 -2.48 -17.03 -13.69
N SER A 84 -1.97 -16.85 -12.51
CA SER A 84 -2.75 -16.82 -11.29
C SER A 84 -2.72 -15.42 -10.67
N PHE A 85 -3.61 -15.19 -9.74
CA PHE A 85 -3.50 -14.07 -8.82
C PHE A 85 -4.15 -14.45 -7.49
N ALA A 86 -3.72 -13.79 -6.43
CA ALA A 86 -4.37 -13.86 -5.16
C ALA A 86 -4.30 -12.49 -4.48
N PHE A 87 -5.45 -12.01 -4.03
CA PHE A 87 -5.60 -10.75 -3.31
C PHE A 87 -6.43 -10.92 -2.07
N VAL A 88 -6.13 -10.08 -1.10
CA VAL A 88 -6.94 -9.83 0.09
C VAL A 88 -7.52 -8.43 -0.03
N VAL A 89 -8.83 -8.33 0.06
CA VAL A 89 -9.58 -7.09 -0.20
C VAL A 89 -10.33 -6.68 1.05
N ALA A 90 -10.10 -5.47 1.55
CA ALA A 90 -10.96 -4.78 2.49
C ALA A 90 -11.90 -3.88 1.71
N SER A 91 -13.21 -4.11 1.85
CA SER A 91 -14.23 -3.28 1.25
C SER A 91 -14.83 -2.34 2.30
N HIS A 92 -15.34 -1.20 1.86
CA HIS A 92 -15.96 -0.18 2.71
C HIS A 92 -14.96 0.45 3.69
N LEU A 93 -13.85 0.95 3.15
CA LEU A 93 -12.91 1.74 3.95
C LEU A 93 -13.63 2.86 4.71
N PRO A 94 -13.23 3.15 5.97
CA PRO A 94 -13.81 4.22 6.76
C PRO A 94 -13.75 5.59 6.05
N ASP A 95 -14.74 6.45 6.26
CA ASP A 95 -14.81 7.77 5.62
C ASP A 95 -13.58 8.63 5.88
N ALA A 96 -12.92 8.46 7.02
CA ALA A 96 -11.72 9.19 7.39
C ALA A 96 -10.55 8.98 6.41
N VAL A 97 -10.54 7.85 5.69
CA VAL A 97 -9.46 7.45 4.75
C VAL A 97 -9.97 7.33 3.31
N ARG A 98 -11.22 7.73 3.06
CA ARG A 98 -11.87 7.57 1.76
C ARG A 98 -11.18 8.32 0.62
N ASN A 99 -10.66 9.52 0.88
CA ASN A 99 -10.12 10.38 -0.18
C ASN A 99 -8.60 10.51 -0.11
N HIS A 100 -8.04 10.29 1.05
CA HIS A 100 -6.61 10.42 1.28
C HIS A 100 -6.19 9.57 2.46
N PHE A 101 -5.21 8.72 2.26
CA PHE A 101 -4.64 7.93 3.33
C PHE A 101 -3.19 7.56 3.09
N PHE A 102 -2.53 7.26 4.20
CA PHE A 102 -1.22 6.66 4.24
C PHE A 102 -1.36 5.21 4.69
N GLY A 103 -0.52 4.37 4.15
CA GLY A 103 -0.43 3.00 4.59
C GLY A 103 1.01 2.58 4.83
N ARG A 104 1.14 1.49 5.56
CA ARG A 104 2.40 0.78 5.80
C ARG A 104 2.13 -0.70 5.84
N ALA A 105 3.04 -1.48 5.29
CA ALA A 105 3.13 -2.91 5.52
C ALA A 105 4.60 -3.35 5.54
N TYR A 106 4.90 -4.42 6.25
CA TYR A 106 6.15 -5.13 6.05
C TYR A 106 5.94 -6.18 4.98
N LEU A 107 6.87 -6.24 4.03
CA LEU A 107 6.86 -7.17 2.92
C LEU A 107 8.14 -8.00 2.90
N TYR A 108 7.99 -9.29 2.62
CA TYR A 108 9.08 -10.13 2.19
C TYR A 108 8.74 -10.67 0.80
N ILE A 109 9.60 -10.41 -0.17
CA ILE A 109 9.44 -10.85 -1.55
C ILE A 109 10.50 -11.92 -1.82
N SER A 110 10.08 -13.12 -2.25
CA SER A 110 11.05 -14.16 -2.59
C SER A 110 11.93 -13.71 -3.79
N PRO A 111 13.17 -14.21 -3.89
CA PRO A 111 14.10 -13.81 -4.97
C PRO A 111 13.59 -14.10 -6.39
N THR A 112 12.65 -15.04 -6.52
CA THR A 112 12.09 -15.54 -7.77
C THR A 112 10.96 -14.70 -8.35
N MET A 113 10.79 -13.45 -7.86
CA MET A 113 9.75 -12.54 -8.34
C MET A 113 9.67 -12.53 -9.88
N PRO A 114 8.49 -12.80 -10.46
CA PRO A 114 8.30 -12.81 -11.91
C PRO A 114 8.73 -11.47 -12.55
N ALA A 115 9.20 -11.53 -13.79
CA ALA A 115 9.48 -10.34 -14.56
C ALA A 115 8.24 -9.99 -15.40
N GLY A 116 7.55 -8.94 -15.04
CA GLY A 116 6.34 -8.53 -15.73
C GLY A 116 5.88 -7.15 -15.29
N HIS A 117 4.61 -6.92 -15.44
CA HIS A 117 3.86 -5.90 -14.73
C HIS A 117 3.15 -6.63 -13.58
N ASP A 118 3.59 -6.39 -12.38
CA ASP A 118 3.13 -7.10 -11.20
C ASP A 118 2.46 -6.11 -10.24
N VAL A 119 1.27 -6.49 -9.73
CA VAL A 119 0.49 -5.68 -8.78
C VAL A 119 0.74 -6.20 -7.39
N LEU A 120 1.02 -5.31 -6.45
CA LEU A 120 1.23 -5.60 -5.02
C LEU A 120 0.11 -5.03 -4.16
N LEU A 121 -0.24 -3.76 -4.39
CA LEU A 121 -1.24 -3.02 -3.63
C LEU A 121 -2.08 -2.19 -4.58
N ASN A 122 -3.36 -2.05 -4.28
CA ASN A 122 -4.20 -1.06 -4.96
C ASN A 122 -5.33 -0.55 -4.06
N ALA A 123 -5.81 0.64 -4.38
CA ALA A 123 -6.97 1.24 -3.75
C ALA A 123 -7.85 1.92 -4.78
N GLY A 124 -9.15 1.75 -4.67
CA GLY A 124 -10.08 2.28 -5.66
C GLY A 124 -11.54 2.02 -5.32
N THR A 125 -12.34 1.82 -6.36
CA THR A 125 -13.78 1.53 -6.26
C THR A 125 -14.06 0.04 -6.45
N PRO A 126 -15.22 -0.48 -6.00
CA PRO A 126 -15.55 -1.89 -6.13
C PRO A 126 -15.46 -2.41 -7.57
N GLY A 127 -14.96 -3.60 -7.74
CA GLY A 127 -14.78 -4.25 -9.04
C GLY A 127 -13.99 -5.54 -8.92
N TYR A 128 -13.30 -5.96 -10.00
CA TYR A 128 -12.54 -7.19 -9.98
C TYR A 128 -11.03 -6.96 -10.21
N PRO A 129 -10.17 -7.24 -9.22
CA PRO A 129 -10.49 -7.28 -7.78
C PRO A 129 -10.96 -5.91 -7.27
N ILE A 130 -10.50 -4.81 -7.88
CA ILE A 130 -10.86 -3.42 -7.68
C ILE A 130 -10.94 -2.75 -9.05
N SER A 131 -11.97 -1.92 -9.26
CA SER A 131 -12.11 -1.08 -10.46
C SER A 131 -11.62 0.32 -10.19
N ASN A 132 -11.15 1.03 -11.23
CA ASN A 132 -10.66 2.40 -11.14
C ASN A 132 -9.76 2.58 -9.91
N PHE A 133 -8.50 2.29 -10.03
CA PHE A 133 -7.60 2.23 -8.91
C PHE A 133 -6.26 2.92 -9.15
N LEU A 134 -5.68 3.38 -8.05
CA LEU A 134 -4.26 3.66 -7.91
C LEU A 134 -3.54 2.39 -7.49
N GLU A 135 -2.35 2.16 -8.01
CA GLU A 135 -1.64 0.90 -7.89
C GLU A 135 -0.18 1.11 -7.55
N ILE A 136 0.31 0.25 -6.70
CA ILE A 136 1.73 0.06 -6.41
C ILE A 136 2.09 -1.36 -6.80
N GLY A 137 3.11 -1.50 -7.62
CA GLY A 137 3.50 -2.79 -8.15
C GLY A 137 4.96 -2.81 -8.58
N ALA A 138 5.31 -3.78 -9.42
CA ALA A 138 6.63 -3.90 -9.99
C ALA A 138 6.57 -4.01 -11.51
N SER A 139 7.63 -3.58 -12.19
CA SER A 139 7.76 -3.72 -13.63
C SER A 139 9.15 -4.19 -14.02
N GLY A 140 9.23 -5.08 -15.02
CA GLY A 140 10.50 -5.64 -15.47
C GLY A 140 11.25 -6.41 -14.39
N GLY A 141 10.54 -7.10 -13.53
CA GLY A 141 11.04 -7.81 -12.37
C GLY A 141 10.87 -7.01 -11.08
N LYS A 142 11.89 -6.29 -10.63
CA LYS A 142 11.93 -5.71 -9.28
C LYS A 142 11.83 -4.19 -9.24
N ASN A 143 11.68 -3.51 -10.39
CA ASN A 143 11.58 -2.05 -10.39
C ASN A 143 10.26 -1.62 -9.77
N VAL A 144 10.33 -0.70 -8.80
CA VAL A 144 9.14 -0.10 -8.21
C VAL A 144 8.33 0.57 -9.29
N MET A 145 7.05 0.32 -9.30
CA MET A 145 6.09 0.89 -10.22
C MET A 145 4.93 1.50 -9.43
N VAL A 146 4.54 2.69 -9.79
CA VAL A 146 3.28 3.29 -9.38
C VAL A 146 2.47 3.57 -10.63
N SER A 147 1.19 3.23 -10.60
CA SER A 147 0.34 3.36 -11.77
C SER A 147 -1.09 3.69 -11.39
N TYR A 148 -1.83 4.02 -12.41
CA TYR A 148 -3.24 4.29 -12.37
C TYR A 148 -3.94 3.42 -13.41
N GLN A 149 -5.07 2.87 -13.06
CA GLN A 149 -5.91 2.14 -14.00
C GLN A 149 -7.38 2.50 -13.84
N GLN A 150 -8.03 2.74 -14.97
CA GLN A 150 -9.47 2.87 -15.06
C GLN A 150 -10.01 1.81 -16.00
N ASN A 151 -11.01 1.06 -15.55
CA ASN A 151 -11.65 0.01 -16.36
C ASN A 151 -12.70 0.53 -17.35
N ALA A 152 -12.92 1.86 -17.41
CA ALA A 152 -13.75 2.44 -18.45
C ALA A 152 -13.05 2.30 -19.82
N ALA A 153 -13.77 1.80 -20.79
CA ALA A 153 -13.28 1.22 -22.04
C ALA A 153 -12.34 2.08 -22.90
N ASN A 154 -12.08 3.33 -22.56
CA ASN A 154 -11.37 4.28 -23.44
C ASN A 154 -10.33 5.16 -22.72
N ILE A 155 -9.98 4.91 -21.48
CA ILE A 155 -8.98 5.72 -20.78
C ILE A 155 -7.65 4.95 -20.76
N PRO A 156 -6.58 5.53 -21.29
CA PRO A 156 -5.29 4.89 -21.31
C PRO A 156 -4.71 4.81 -19.91
N ARG A 157 -4.08 3.69 -19.64
CA ARG A 157 -3.28 3.46 -18.45
C ARG A 157 -2.09 4.41 -18.40
N ASN A 158 -1.89 5.07 -17.29
CA ASN A 158 -0.69 5.89 -17.07
C ASN A 158 0.19 5.16 -16.04
N GLU A 159 1.43 4.89 -16.41
CA GLU A 159 2.40 4.22 -15.55
C GLU A 159 3.60 5.12 -15.35
N THR A 160 4.03 5.26 -14.12
CA THR A 160 5.31 5.88 -13.80
C THR A 160 6.21 4.83 -13.17
N LEU A 161 7.36 4.62 -13.76
CA LEU A 161 8.38 3.74 -13.21
C LEU A 161 9.36 4.56 -12.40
N ALA A 162 9.58 4.19 -11.17
CA ALA A 162 10.71 4.67 -10.38
C ALA A 162 11.97 3.98 -10.87
N ARG A 163 12.55 4.49 -11.96
CA ARG A 163 13.71 3.88 -12.61
C ARG A 163 14.91 3.82 -11.66
N GLY A 164 15.44 2.63 -11.48
CA GLY A 164 16.62 2.38 -10.66
C GLY A 164 16.34 2.14 -9.19
N ILE A 165 15.08 2.22 -8.75
CA ILE A 165 14.68 1.80 -7.41
C ILE A 165 14.08 0.40 -7.51
N LEU A 166 14.70 -0.53 -6.79
CA LEU A 166 14.32 -1.93 -6.79
C LEU A 166 13.73 -2.33 -5.45
N TYR A 167 12.71 -3.18 -5.49
CA TYR A 167 12.26 -3.85 -4.27
C TYR A 167 13.38 -4.72 -3.70
N PRO A 168 13.62 -4.66 -2.39
CA PRO A 168 14.42 -5.67 -1.71
C PRO A 168 13.78 -7.05 -1.87
N VAL A 169 14.60 -8.07 -2.12
CA VAL A 169 14.14 -9.47 -2.15
C VAL A 169 14.95 -10.31 -1.18
N GLY A 170 14.37 -11.39 -0.67
CA GLY A 170 15.02 -12.28 0.28
C GLY A 170 15.22 -11.67 1.67
N ARG A 171 14.61 -10.53 1.96
CA ARG A 171 14.58 -9.90 3.27
C ARG A 171 13.28 -9.15 3.51
N TRP A 172 12.92 -8.97 4.76
CA TRP A 172 11.85 -8.05 5.14
C TRP A 172 12.25 -6.60 4.90
N PHE A 173 11.28 -5.79 4.46
CA PHE A 173 11.40 -4.33 4.32
C PHE A 173 10.07 -3.67 4.63
N CYS A 174 10.12 -2.42 5.03
CA CYS A 174 8.94 -1.59 5.24
C CYS A 174 8.56 -0.93 3.92
N LEU A 175 7.38 -1.21 3.40
CA LEU A 175 6.75 -0.46 2.32
C LEU A 175 5.73 0.50 2.93
N GLU A 176 5.90 1.79 2.65
CA GLU A 176 4.94 2.81 3.00
C GLU A 176 4.35 3.40 1.71
N TRP A 177 3.13 3.89 1.80
CA TRP A 177 2.49 4.54 0.66
C TRP A 177 1.55 5.66 1.09
N GLU A 178 1.28 6.54 0.14
CA GLU A 178 0.23 7.54 0.17
C GLU A 178 -0.66 7.32 -1.06
N PHE A 179 -1.97 7.23 -0.83
CA PHE A 179 -2.98 7.30 -1.88
C PHE A 179 -3.86 8.52 -1.65
N GLN A 180 -3.98 9.35 -2.68
CA GLN A 180 -4.83 10.53 -2.67
C GLN A 180 -5.65 10.55 -3.96
N ASP A 181 -6.96 10.83 -3.86
CA ASP A 181 -7.87 10.84 -5.00
C ASP A 181 -8.06 12.23 -5.63
N HIS A 182 -7.68 13.29 -4.94
CA HIS A 182 -7.96 14.65 -5.42
C HIS A 182 -6.91 15.70 -4.98
N PRO A 183 -5.96 16.10 -5.84
CA PRO A 183 -5.59 15.45 -7.12
C PRO A 183 -5.03 14.05 -6.91
N ASP A 184 -5.27 13.16 -7.89
CA ASP A 184 -4.76 11.80 -7.84
C ASP A 184 -3.25 11.77 -7.62
N ARG A 185 -2.81 11.10 -6.57
CA ARG A 185 -1.40 10.94 -6.22
C ARG A 185 -1.14 9.56 -5.63
N VAL A 186 -0.01 9.01 -6.00
CA VAL A 186 0.59 7.86 -5.32
C VAL A 186 2.03 8.22 -4.97
N THR A 187 2.40 8.07 -3.71
CA THR A 187 3.79 8.20 -3.25
C THR A 187 4.18 6.94 -2.51
N THR A 188 5.40 6.47 -2.68
CA THR A 188 5.91 5.28 -2.01
C THR A 188 7.26 5.53 -1.35
N TRP A 189 7.49 4.82 -0.26
CA TRP A 189 8.78 4.79 0.45
C TRP A 189 9.13 3.33 0.77
N ILE A 190 10.41 3.01 0.72
CA ILE A 190 10.96 1.73 1.13
C ILE A 190 11.96 1.98 2.26
N ASP A 191 11.75 1.35 3.41
CA ASP A 191 12.57 1.53 4.61
C ASP A 191 12.73 3.01 5.01
N GLY A 192 11.67 3.81 4.78
CA GLY A 192 11.63 5.25 5.05
C GLY A 192 12.12 6.16 3.94
N GLU A 193 12.84 5.62 2.93
CA GLU A 193 13.41 6.39 1.82
C GLU A 193 12.43 6.48 0.63
N PRO A 194 12.34 7.63 -0.06
CA PRO A 194 11.47 7.80 -1.22
C PRO A 194 11.75 6.76 -2.32
N ALA A 195 10.71 6.09 -2.81
CA ALA A 195 10.83 5.00 -3.77
C ALA A 195 10.02 5.19 -5.06
N GLY A 196 9.04 6.05 -5.08
CA GLY A 196 8.26 6.36 -6.29
C GLY A 196 7.19 7.40 -6.02
N GLU A 197 6.90 8.18 -7.03
CA GLU A 197 5.82 9.16 -6.99
C GLU A 197 5.12 9.22 -8.35
N LEU A 198 3.80 9.29 -8.32
CA LEU A 198 2.94 9.58 -9.45
C LEU A 198 2.00 10.71 -9.05
N LYS A 199 2.12 11.83 -9.75
CA LYS A 199 1.31 13.03 -9.54
C LYS A 199 1.05 13.74 -10.86
N ASP A 200 0.07 14.64 -10.86
CA ASP A 200 -0.26 15.49 -12.00
C ASP A 200 -0.52 14.69 -13.29
N PHE A 201 -1.40 13.70 -13.20
CA PHE A 201 -1.72 12.84 -14.33
C PHE A 201 -2.29 13.65 -15.50
N VAL A 202 -1.63 13.55 -16.63
CA VAL A 202 -2.20 13.91 -17.91
C VAL A 202 -2.56 12.62 -18.62
N VAL A 203 -3.83 12.30 -18.69
CA VAL A 203 -4.31 11.17 -19.48
C VAL A 203 -4.11 11.49 -20.95
N LYS A 204 -3.09 10.91 -21.56
CA LYS A 204 -2.90 11.02 -23.00
C LYS A 204 -3.77 10.00 -23.73
N PRO A 205 -4.64 10.43 -24.65
CA PRO A 205 -5.40 9.49 -25.43
C PRO A 205 -4.47 8.53 -26.17
N ARG A 206 -4.75 7.24 -26.06
CA ARG A 206 -4.00 6.25 -26.83
C ARG A 206 -4.41 6.37 -28.30
N ALA A 207 -3.45 6.57 -29.19
CA ALA A 207 -3.71 6.46 -30.61
C ALA A 207 -4.43 5.12 -30.92
N PRO A 208 -5.47 5.13 -31.73
CA PRO A 208 -6.16 3.89 -32.11
C PRO A 208 -5.12 2.88 -32.58
N ARG A 209 -5.11 1.71 -31.97
CA ARG A 209 -4.21 0.63 -32.41
C ARG A 209 -4.63 0.25 -33.82
N ALA A 210 -3.72 0.42 -34.78
CA ALA A 210 -3.96 -0.06 -36.12
C ALA A 210 -4.48 -1.51 -36.07
N PRO A 211 -5.54 -1.86 -36.79
CA PRO A 211 -6.01 -3.23 -36.83
C PRO A 211 -4.83 -4.15 -37.12
N LYS A 212 -4.64 -5.19 -36.33
CA LYS A 212 -3.65 -6.21 -36.65
C LYS A 212 -4.02 -6.72 -38.04
N ALA A 213 -3.14 -6.52 -39.00
CA ALA A 213 -3.31 -7.13 -40.32
C ALA A 213 -3.49 -8.65 -40.10
N ASP A 214 -4.60 -9.16 -40.50
CA ASP A 214 -4.84 -10.61 -40.49
C ASP A 214 -3.85 -11.23 -41.51
N PRO A 215 -2.91 -12.08 -41.09
CA PRO A 215 -1.95 -12.66 -42.01
C PRO A 215 -2.62 -13.60 -43.06
N LYS A 216 -3.93 -13.83 -42.96
CA LYS A 216 -4.71 -14.64 -43.91
C LYS A 216 -5.65 -13.83 -44.78
N ALA A 217 -5.72 -12.51 -44.66
CA ALA A 217 -6.52 -11.69 -45.57
C ALA A 217 -5.84 -11.70 -46.95
N LYS A 218 -6.29 -12.54 -47.83
CA LYS A 218 -6.01 -12.43 -49.26
C LYS A 218 -6.54 -11.11 -49.77
N ALA A 219 -5.70 -10.39 -50.47
CA ALA A 219 -6.01 -9.12 -51.10
C ALA A 219 -7.23 -9.26 -52.01
N ASP A 220 -8.34 -8.78 -51.54
CA ASP A 220 -9.43 -8.34 -52.40
C ASP A 220 -9.60 -6.83 -52.17
N ALA A 221 -9.03 -6.10 -53.10
CA ALA A 221 -8.98 -4.62 -53.03
C ALA A 221 -10.33 -4.10 -53.47
N THR A 222 -11.21 -3.89 -52.54
CA THR A 222 -12.34 -2.98 -52.70
C THR A 222 -12.09 -1.78 -51.78
N GLU A 223 -11.91 -0.67 -52.43
CA GLU A 223 -11.66 0.67 -51.89
C GLU A 223 -12.64 0.97 -50.77
N THR A 224 -12.19 0.84 -49.51
CA THR A 224 -12.98 1.21 -48.33
C THR A 224 -12.72 2.68 -48.08
N ALA A 225 -13.78 3.49 -48.14
CA ALA A 225 -13.77 4.92 -47.85
C ALA A 225 -12.97 5.25 -46.58
N PRO A 226 -12.25 6.39 -46.54
CA PRO A 226 -11.48 6.81 -45.40
C PRO A 226 -12.41 6.93 -44.20
N MET A 227 -12.13 6.17 -43.15
CA MET A 227 -12.81 6.36 -41.86
C MET A 227 -12.66 7.83 -41.42
N PRO A 228 -13.74 8.47 -40.96
CA PRO A 228 -13.64 9.83 -40.45
C PRO A 228 -12.55 9.90 -39.42
N ALA A 229 -11.67 10.88 -39.52
CA ALA A 229 -10.61 11.15 -38.58
C ALA A 229 -11.20 11.06 -37.17
N ALA A 230 -10.72 10.09 -36.39
CA ALA A 230 -11.14 9.93 -35.03
C ALA A 230 -11.02 11.29 -34.35
N ALA A 231 -12.14 11.81 -33.83
CA ALA A 231 -12.18 13.07 -33.13
C ALA A 231 -10.98 13.16 -32.22
N LEU A 232 -10.19 14.22 -32.35
CA LEU A 232 -9.07 14.51 -31.47
C LEU A 232 -9.60 14.39 -30.05
N GLN A 233 -9.19 13.32 -29.38
CA GLN A 233 -9.55 13.15 -27.99
C GLN A 233 -8.79 14.22 -27.22
N THR A 234 -9.53 15.14 -26.64
CA THR A 234 -9.01 16.24 -25.85
C THR A 234 -8.19 15.65 -24.69
N GLU A 235 -7.00 16.17 -24.46
CA GLU A 235 -6.24 15.87 -23.25
C GLU A 235 -7.14 16.19 -22.05
N VAL A 236 -7.41 15.20 -21.23
CA VAL A 236 -8.18 15.38 -20.00
C VAL A 236 -7.18 15.61 -18.90
N ALA A 237 -6.91 16.88 -18.61
CA ALA A 237 -6.03 17.26 -17.51
C ALA A 237 -6.73 17.01 -16.17
N GLY A 238 -6.02 16.38 -15.22
CA GLY A 238 -6.35 16.37 -13.79
C GLY A 238 -7.76 15.90 -13.46
N THR A 239 -8.24 14.85 -14.10
CA THR A 239 -9.56 14.34 -13.79
C THR A 239 -9.52 13.41 -12.58
N ASP A 240 -10.56 13.50 -11.81
CA ASP A 240 -10.96 12.63 -10.72
C ASP A 240 -11.16 11.20 -11.22
N LEU A 241 -10.06 10.50 -11.38
CA LEU A 241 -10.07 9.17 -11.94
C LEU A 241 -10.57 8.15 -10.92
N VAL A 242 -10.27 8.41 -9.65
CA VAL A 242 -10.81 7.67 -8.52
C VAL A 242 -11.69 8.62 -7.72
N LYS A 243 -12.95 8.28 -7.55
CA LYS A 243 -13.89 9.05 -6.73
C LYS A 243 -14.02 8.45 -5.35
N GLY A 244 -13.00 8.66 -4.54
CA GLY A 244 -12.88 8.05 -3.23
C GLY A 244 -12.45 6.59 -3.29
N PHE A 245 -11.71 6.18 -2.27
CA PHE A 245 -11.28 4.81 -2.07
C PHE A 245 -12.32 4.09 -1.19
N SER A 246 -13.12 3.23 -1.78
CA SER A 246 -14.01 2.36 -1.02
C SER A 246 -13.36 1.05 -0.66
N ASP A 247 -12.43 0.59 -1.49
CA ASP A 247 -11.76 -0.70 -1.38
C ASP A 247 -10.24 -0.51 -1.39
N PHE A 248 -9.57 -1.31 -0.57
CA PHE A 248 -8.12 -1.47 -0.57
C PHE A 248 -7.80 -2.94 -0.71
N SER A 249 -6.81 -3.27 -1.52
CA SER A 249 -6.34 -4.64 -1.63
C SER A 249 -4.82 -4.73 -1.62
N PHE A 250 -4.34 -5.85 -1.15
CA PHE A 250 -2.96 -6.27 -1.27
C PHE A 250 -2.88 -7.73 -1.69
N GLY A 251 -1.81 -8.07 -2.36
CA GLY A 251 -1.68 -9.41 -2.91
C GLY A 251 -0.64 -9.50 -4.00
N PHE A 252 -0.86 -10.39 -4.95
CA PHE A 252 0.03 -10.52 -6.08
C PHE A 252 -0.73 -10.91 -7.34
N HIS A 253 -0.42 -10.20 -8.44
CA HIS A 253 -0.86 -10.55 -9.79
C HIS A 253 0.24 -10.22 -10.79
N ALA A 254 0.71 -11.22 -11.51
CA ALA A 254 1.64 -11.03 -12.61
C ALA A 254 0.88 -10.95 -13.95
N TRP A 255 0.96 -9.78 -14.59
CA TRP A 255 0.46 -9.62 -15.95
C TRP A 255 1.54 -10.04 -16.96
N GLY A 256 1.29 -11.09 -17.70
CA GLY A 256 2.22 -11.54 -18.75
C GLY A 256 2.52 -13.03 -18.70
N ALA A 257 3.81 -13.38 -18.76
CA ALA A 257 4.26 -14.75 -18.59
C ALA A 257 4.14 -15.14 -17.11
N GLY A 258 3.63 -16.34 -16.85
CA GLY A 258 3.59 -16.89 -15.51
C GLY A 258 4.98 -16.97 -14.86
N ALA A 259 5.02 -17.17 -13.55
CA ALA A 259 6.25 -17.35 -12.82
C ALA A 259 7.07 -18.52 -13.38
N LYS A 260 8.40 -18.36 -13.46
CA LYS A 260 9.32 -19.41 -13.91
C LYS A 260 9.58 -20.46 -12.83
N GLU A 261 9.36 -20.07 -11.58
CA GLU A 261 9.52 -20.86 -10.37
C GLU A 261 8.39 -20.47 -9.42
N ASP A 262 8.15 -21.27 -8.40
CA ASP A 262 7.26 -20.89 -7.31
C ASP A 262 7.71 -19.57 -6.70
N PHE A 263 6.75 -18.71 -6.41
CA PHE A 263 6.98 -17.38 -5.88
C PHE A 263 6.12 -17.15 -4.65
N ASP A 264 6.74 -16.62 -3.61
CA ASP A 264 6.05 -16.22 -2.39
C ASP A 264 6.24 -14.74 -2.10
N ILE A 265 5.16 -14.10 -1.66
CA ILE A 265 5.20 -12.79 -1.04
C ILE A 265 4.51 -12.86 0.31
N TYR A 266 5.10 -12.24 1.31
CA TYR A 266 4.54 -12.18 2.66
C TYR A 266 4.24 -10.74 3.03
N TYR A 267 3.13 -10.56 3.74
CA TYR A 267 2.69 -9.28 4.28
C TYR A 267 2.53 -9.39 5.78
N ASP A 268 2.95 -8.35 6.49
CA ASP A 268 2.84 -8.26 7.93
C ASP A 268 2.60 -6.81 8.38
N ASP A 269 2.03 -6.61 9.55
CA ASP A 269 1.81 -5.29 10.18
C ASP A 269 1.21 -4.23 9.26
N ILE A 270 0.11 -4.54 8.60
CA ILE A 270 -0.60 -3.59 7.74
C ILE A 270 -1.26 -2.52 8.60
N VAL A 271 -1.01 -1.26 8.25
CA VAL A 271 -1.62 -0.09 8.89
C VAL A 271 -2.12 0.85 7.82
N ILE A 272 -3.32 1.39 8.01
CA ILE A 272 -3.88 2.51 7.24
C ILE A 272 -4.27 3.63 8.21
N ASP A 273 -3.82 4.85 7.92
CA ASP A 273 -4.06 6.02 8.75
C ASP A 273 -4.19 7.28 7.89
N THR A 274 -4.67 8.35 8.50
CA THR A 274 -4.75 9.69 7.91
C THR A 274 -3.40 10.41 7.89
N LYS A 275 -2.36 9.82 8.49
CA LYS A 275 -1.00 10.35 8.56
C LYS A 275 0.01 9.26 8.24
N ARG A 276 1.16 9.69 7.69
CA ARG A 276 2.27 8.76 7.46
C ARG A 276 2.71 8.11 8.78
N VAL A 277 2.78 6.78 8.77
CA VAL A 277 3.05 5.96 9.96
C VAL A 277 4.55 5.81 10.20
N GLY A 278 5.33 5.72 9.15
CA GLY A 278 6.76 5.40 9.23
C GLY A 278 7.04 3.92 9.51
N PRO A 279 8.32 3.49 9.39
CA PRO A 279 8.73 2.17 9.85
C PRO A 279 8.48 2.02 11.36
N ALA A 280 8.15 0.80 11.82
CA ALA A 280 8.07 0.51 13.24
C ALA A 280 9.46 0.72 13.89
N LYS A 281 9.46 1.31 15.07
CA LYS A 281 10.67 1.60 15.83
C LYS A 281 11.13 0.39 16.62
#